data_31f93fe0660dea44b703d895c57c4375
#
_entry.id   31f93fe0660dea44b703d895c57c4375
#
_cell.length_a   1.000
_cell.length_b   1.000
_cell.length_c   1.000
_cell.angle_alpha   90.00
_cell.angle_beta   90.00
_cell.angle_gamma   90.00
#
_symmetry.space_group_name_H-M   'P 1'
#
loop_
_entity.id
_entity.type
_entity.pdbx_description
1 polymer ?
#
loop_
_entity_poly.entity_id
_entity_poly.type
_entity_poly.pdbx_seq_one_letter_code
_entity_poly.pdbx_strand_id
1 'polypeptide(L)'
;MHPLLYLALPLWMLLRMALNAVDGMLAREFGQQSRLGAYLNELCDIVADAALYLSLLSVPGANPTALWALTWMAAVCEYAGVLGVMVGASRRYDGPMGKSDRAFVIGLIGVLLAPGWIDGAIVGWIAWAAAALCVLTSWRRVRQGLAEIG
;
A
#
# COMPACT_ATOMS: atom_id res chain seq x y z
N MET A 1 14.85 3.42 -19.63
CA MET A 1 13.43 3.87 -19.59
C MET A 1 13.39 5.38 -19.66
N HIS A 2 12.43 5.99 -20.39
CA HIS A 2 12.37 7.46 -20.45
C HIS A 2 11.99 8.03 -19.08
N PRO A 3 12.72 9.03 -18.54
CA PRO A 3 12.50 9.54 -17.17
C PRO A 3 11.06 9.95 -16.87
N LEU A 4 10.35 10.52 -17.83
CA LEU A 4 8.96 10.94 -17.67
C LEU A 4 7.98 9.78 -17.40
N LEU A 5 8.36 8.52 -17.70
CA LEU A 5 7.52 7.36 -17.41
C LEU A 5 7.36 7.14 -15.89
N TYR A 6 8.30 7.61 -15.08
CA TYR A 6 8.16 7.53 -13.62
C TYR A 6 7.00 8.39 -13.09
N LEU A 7 6.57 9.43 -13.83
CA LEU A 7 5.39 10.22 -13.49
C LEU A 7 4.07 9.45 -13.64
N ALA A 8 4.07 8.31 -14.32
CA ALA A 8 2.91 7.43 -14.36
C ALA A 8 2.60 6.85 -12.96
N LEU A 9 3.60 6.67 -12.08
CA LEU A 9 3.40 6.16 -10.72
C LEU A 9 2.50 7.09 -9.88
N PRO A 10 2.83 8.38 -9.66
CA PRO A 10 1.98 9.26 -8.88
C PRO A 10 0.60 9.45 -9.51
N LEU A 11 0.50 9.54 -10.83
CA LEU A 11 -0.79 9.67 -11.53
C LEU A 11 -1.66 8.43 -11.29
N TRP A 12 -1.09 7.24 -11.41
CA TRP A 12 -1.80 5.99 -11.16
C TRP A 12 -2.21 5.83 -9.69
N MET A 13 -1.32 6.21 -8.77
CA MET A 13 -1.63 6.17 -7.33
C MET A 13 -2.79 7.11 -6.98
N LEU A 14 -2.81 8.34 -7.52
CA LEU A 14 -3.90 9.28 -7.34
C LEU A 14 -5.22 8.74 -7.90
N LEU A 15 -5.20 8.23 -9.13
CA LEU A 15 -6.38 7.64 -9.77
C LEU A 15 -6.93 6.48 -8.94
N ARG A 16 -6.06 5.56 -8.52
CA ARG A 16 -6.43 4.41 -7.70
C ARG A 16 -7.05 4.83 -6.36
N MET A 17 -6.45 5.81 -5.68
CA MET A 17 -6.99 6.32 -4.41
C MET A 17 -8.35 6.99 -4.61
N ALA A 18 -8.53 7.75 -5.69
CA ALA A 18 -9.80 8.37 -6.04
C ALA A 18 -10.88 7.31 -6.34
N LEU A 19 -10.56 6.30 -7.14
CA LEU A 19 -11.50 5.21 -7.47
C LEU A 19 -11.93 4.46 -6.20
N ASN A 20 -11.00 4.10 -5.33
CA ASN A 20 -11.34 3.44 -4.06
C ASN A 20 -12.24 4.31 -3.16
N ALA A 21 -12.03 5.62 -3.14
CA ALA A 21 -12.90 6.53 -2.39
C ALA A 21 -14.31 6.57 -2.99
N VAL A 22 -14.42 6.64 -4.32
CA VAL A 22 -15.69 6.66 -5.06
C VAL A 22 -16.45 5.35 -4.87
N ASP A 23 -15.77 4.20 -5.05
CA ASP A 23 -16.39 2.87 -4.87
C ASP A 23 -16.94 2.69 -3.46
N GLY A 24 -16.17 3.10 -2.44
CA GLY A 24 -16.60 3.04 -1.05
C GLY A 24 -17.80 3.96 -0.74
N MET A 25 -17.88 5.14 -1.37
CA MET A 25 -19.03 6.04 -1.24
C MET A 25 -20.26 5.47 -1.94
N LEU A 26 -20.14 5.05 -3.20
CA LEU A 26 -21.22 4.47 -3.99
C LEU A 26 -21.83 3.25 -3.31
N ALA A 27 -20.97 2.33 -2.82
CA ALA A 27 -21.45 1.13 -2.13
C ALA A 27 -22.28 1.46 -0.87
N ARG A 28 -21.91 2.53 -0.14
CA ARG A 28 -22.65 2.97 1.06
C ARG A 28 -23.92 3.71 0.73
N GLU A 29 -23.87 4.69 -0.18
CA GLU A 29 -25.02 5.55 -0.47
C GLU A 29 -26.13 4.82 -1.24
N PHE A 30 -25.77 3.90 -2.14
CA PHE A 30 -26.74 3.14 -2.92
C PHE A 30 -27.06 1.75 -2.36
N GLY A 31 -26.55 1.41 -1.18
CA GLY A 31 -26.79 0.11 -0.54
C GLY A 31 -26.26 -1.10 -1.36
N GLN A 32 -25.30 -0.88 -2.24
CA GLN A 32 -24.75 -1.90 -3.14
C GLN A 32 -23.57 -2.67 -2.52
N GLN A 33 -23.49 -2.69 -1.20
CA GLN A 33 -22.47 -3.46 -0.50
C GLN A 33 -22.71 -4.95 -0.73
N SER A 34 -21.74 -5.63 -1.35
CA SER A 34 -21.80 -7.08 -1.55
C SER A 34 -20.62 -7.79 -0.90
N ARG A 35 -20.83 -9.04 -0.48
CA ARG A 35 -19.75 -9.87 0.08
C ARG A 35 -18.64 -10.10 -0.94
N LEU A 36 -18.99 -10.33 -2.20
CA LEU A 36 -18.03 -10.46 -3.29
C LEU A 36 -17.24 -9.17 -3.51
N GLY A 37 -17.91 -8.01 -3.50
CA GLY A 37 -17.28 -6.71 -3.62
C GLY A 37 -16.23 -6.47 -2.53
N ALA A 38 -16.51 -6.85 -1.28
CA ALA A 38 -15.56 -6.76 -0.19
C ALA A 38 -14.32 -7.64 -0.43
N TYR A 39 -14.49 -8.89 -0.87
CA TYR A 39 -13.36 -9.76 -1.22
C TYR A 39 -12.53 -9.20 -2.36
N LEU A 40 -13.17 -8.75 -3.44
CA LEU A 40 -12.48 -8.20 -4.61
C LEU A 40 -11.70 -6.95 -4.24
N ASN A 41 -12.28 -6.07 -3.44
CA ASN A 41 -11.60 -4.84 -3.00
C ASN A 41 -10.29 -5.19 -2.27
N GLU A 42 -10.31 -6.10 -1.29
CA GLU A 42 -9.13 -6.46 -0.52
C GLU A 42 -8.07 -7.16 -1.39
N LEU A 43 -8.46 -8.13 -2.21
CA LEU A 43 -7.53 -8.88 -3.05
C LEU A 43 -6.94 -8.04 -4.17
N CYS A 44 -7.77 -7.25 -4.87
CA CYS A 44 -7.30 -6.38 -5.95
C CYS A 44 -6.37 -5.29 -5.42
N ASP A 45 -6.60 -4.80 -4.21
CA ASP A 45 -5.71 -3.83 -3.58
C ASP A 45 -4.31 -4.40 -3.35
N ILE A 46 -4.21 -5.61 -2.80
CA ILE A 46 -2.92 -6.27 -2.56
C ILE A 46 -2.19 -6.52 -3.89
N VAL A 47 -2.90 -7.02 -4.90
CA VAL A 47 -2.31 -7.31 -6.22
C VAL A 47 -1.84 -6.03 -6.92
N ALA A 48 -2.67 -4.98 -6.89
CA ALA A 48 -2.33 -3.70 -7.49
C ALA A 48 -1.14 -3.03 -6.77
N ASP A 49 -1.09 -3.07 -5.43
CA ASP A 49 0.04 -2.57 -4.66
C ASP A 49 1.32 -3.33 -5.02
N ALA A 50 1.27 -4.66 -5.08
CA ALA A 50 2.41 -5.48 -5.45
C ALA A 50 2.93 -5.13 -6.86
N ALA A 51 2.05 -5.01 -7.84
CA ALA A 51 2.42 -4.66 -9.20
C ALA A 51 3.12 -3.28 -9.27
N LEU A 52 2.59 -2.28 -8.54
CA LEU A 52 3.15 -0.93 -8.53
C LEU A 52 4.50 -0.87 -7.81
N TYR A 53 4.67 -1.56 -6.68
CA TYR A 53 5.94 -1.55 -5.95
C TYR A 53 7.02 -2.30 -6.73
N LEU A 54 6.67 -3.44 -7.32
CA LEU A 54 7.60 -4.22 -8.13
C LEU A 54 7.94 -3.57 -9.48
N SER A 55 7.13 -2.63 -9.97
CA SER A 55 7.51 -1.85 -11.16
C SER A 55 8.79 -1.04 -10.95
N LEU A 56 9.11 -0.68 -9.69
CA LEU A 56 10.35 -0.01 -9.32
C LEU A 56 11.61 -0.88 -9.51
N LEU A 57 11.47 -2.19 -9.74
CA LEU A 57 12.59 -3.05 -10.17
C LEU A 57 13.19 -2.60 -11.51
N SER A 58 12.45 -1.85 -12.32
CA SER A 58 12.94 -1.28 -13.57
C SER A 58 13.89 -0.08 -13.38
N VAL A 59 14.00 0.44 -12.15
CA VAL A 59 14.90 1.56 -11.84
C VAL A 59 16.34 1.02 -11.76
N PRO A 60 17.29 1.56 -12.55
CA PRO A 60 18.68 1.14 -12.50
C PRO A 60 19.27 1.29 -11.09
N GLY A 61 19.88 0.24 -10.58
CA GLY A 61 20.47 0.22 -9.23
C GLY A 61 19.47 0.04 -8.08
N ALA A 62 18.17 -0.18 -8.36
CA ALA A 62 17.21 -0.51 -7.32
C ALA A 62 17.56 -1.84 -6.64
N ASN A 63 17.33 -1.91 -5.32
CA ASN A 63 17.57 -3.11 -4.54
C ASN A 63 16.34 -4.05 -4.62
N PRO A 64 16.44 -5.21 -5.31
CA PRO A 64 15.28 -6.11 -5.45
C PRO A 64 14.79 -6.66 -4.12
N THR A 65 15.68 -6.98 -3.21
CA THR A 65 15.32 -7.53 -1.89
C THR A 65 14.51 -6.54 -1.07
N ALA A 66 14.88 -5.25 -1.13
CA ALA A 66 14.14 -4.19 -0.44
C ALA A 66 12.71 -4.04 -1.00
N LEU A 67 12.57 -4.09 -2.32
CA LEU A 67 11.25 -3.95 -2.99
C LEU A 67 10.36 -5.18 -2.72
N TRP A 68 10.92 -6.38 -2.72
CA TRP A 68 10.20 -7.58 -2.32
C TRP A 68 9.81 -7.54 -0.83
N ALA A 69 10.72 -7.10 0.05
CA ALA A 69 10.42 -6.96 1.48
C ALA A 69 9.27 -5.96 1.70
N LEU A 70 9.29 -4.80 1.03
CA LEU A 70 8.19 -3.83 1.09
C LEU A 70 6.88 -4.46 0.62
N THR A 71 6.90 -5.14 -0.53
CA THR A 71 5.70 -5.76 -1.11
C THR A 71 5.08 -6.78 -0.17
N TRP A 72 5.89 -7.68 0.40
CA TRP A 72 5.43 -8.66 1.36
C TRP A 72 4.91 -8.03 2.65
N MET A 73 5.65 -7.08 3.22
CA MET A 73 5.23 -6.44 4.46
C MET A 73 3.98 -5.58 4.28
N ALA A 74 3.79 -4.97 3.11
CA ALA A 74 2.55 -4.28 2.77
C ALA A 74 1.35 -5.24 2.73
N ALA A 75 1.50 -6.41 2.11
CA ALA A 75 0.45 -7.44 2.09
C ALA A 75 0.13 -7.96 3.50
N VAL A 76 1.15 -8.26 4.31
CA VAL A 76 0.98 -8.66 5.72
C VAL A 76 0.27 -7.57 6.53
N CYS A 77 0.59 -6.30 6.27
CA CYS A 77 -0.04 -5.16 6.92
C CYS A 77 -1.56 -5.09 6.62
N GLU A 78 -1.97 -5.25 5.36
CA GLU A 78 -3.40 -5.30 5.01
C GLU A 78 -4.08 -6.52 5.60
N TYR A 79 -3.45 -7.68 5.50
CA TYR A 79 -3.95 -8.92 6.08
C TYR A 79 -4.17 -8.82 7.60
N ALA A 80 -3.20 -8.23 8.34
CA ALA A 80 -3.35 -7.98 9.77
C ALA A 80 -4.55 -7.08 10.09
N GLY A 81 -4.86 -6.12 9.21
CA GLY A 81 -6.04 -5.26 9.37
C GLY A 81 -7.36 -6.02 9.20
N VAL A 82 -7.43 -6.94 8.24
CA VAL A 82 -8.62 -7.77 7.97
C VAL A 82 -8.81 -8.83 9.04
N LEU A 83 -7.73 -9.44 9.56
CA LEU A 83 -7.78 -10.46 10.59
C LEU A 83 -8.45 -9.98 11.89
N GLY A 84 -8.46 -8.69 12.18
CA GLY A 84 -9.20 -8.13 13.32
C GLY A 84 -10.67 -8.59 13.33
N VAL A 85 -11.32 -8.61 12.17
CA VAL A 85 -12.72 -9.03 12.03
C VAL A 85 -12.91 -10.51 12.40
N MET A 86 -11.93 -11.37 12.10
CA MET A 86 -12.01 -12.80 12.41
C MET A 86 -12.00 -13.10 13.92
N VAL A 87 -11.40 -12.22 14.71
CA VAL A 87 -11.34 -12.37 16.17
C VAL A 87 -12.43 -11.57 16.90
N GLY A 88 -13.33 -10.94 16.16
CA GLY A 88 -14.45 -10.17 16.74
C GLY A 88 -14.18 -8.67 16.92
N ALA A 89 -13.00 -8.18 16.53
CA ALA A 89 -12.71 -6.75 16.50
C ALA A 89 -13.20 -6.10 15.19
N SER A 90 -13.17 -4.78 15.12
CA SER A 90 -13.38 -4.05 13.86
C SER A 90 -12.18 -4.20 12.93
N ARG A 91 -12.39 -3.98 11.61
CA ARG A 91 -11.27 -3.89 10.67
C ARG A 91 -10.32 -2.78 11.09
N ARG A 92 -9.01 -3.10 11.16
CA ARG A 92 -7.99 -2.18 11.66
C ARG A 92 -7.32 -1.40 10.54
N TYR A 93 -7.10 -0.11 10.81
CA TYR A 93 -6.42 0.83 9.91
C TYR A 93 -5.25 1.54 10.60
N ASP A 94 -4.97 1.18 11.84
CA ASP A 94 -3.96 1.81 12.68
C ASP A 94 -2.55 1.68 12.10
N GLY A 95 -1.69 2.63 12.43
CA GLY A 95 -0.27 2.56 12.15
C GLY A 95 0.23 3.58 11.13
N PRO A 96 1.56 3.78 11.06
CA PRO A 96 2.18 4.86 10.30
C PRO A 96 2.42 4.56 8.81
N MET A 97 2.12 3.34 8.34
CA MET A 97 2.33 2.92 6.95
C MET A 97 1.09 2.18 6.43
N GLY A 98 -0.07 2.84 6.53
CA GLY A 98 -1.30 2.40 5.92
C GLY A 98 -1.28 2.50 4.39
N LYS A 99 -2.37 2.11 3.74
CA LYS A 99 -2.51 2.10 2.27
C LYS A 99 -2.24 3.48 1.65
N SER A 100 -2.78 4.55 2.26
CA SER A 100 -2.59 5.92 1.77
C SER A 100 -1.14 6.39 1.92
N ASP A 101 -0.49 6.04 3.03
CA ASP A 101 0.91 6.44 3.27
C ASP A 101 1.83 5.75 2.27
N ARG A 102 1.61 4.46 1.98
CA ARG A 102 2.35 3.73 0.95
C ARG A 102 2.12 4.32 -0.43
N ALA A 103 0.87 4.65 -0.78
CA ALA A 103 0.56 5.30 -2.05
C ALA A 103 1.28 6.65 -2.20
N PHE A 104 1.33 7.43 -1.12
CA PHE A 104 2.08 8.70 -1.09
C PHE A 104 3.58 8.47 -1.29
N VAL A 105 4.20 7.54 -0.55
CA VAL A 105 5.64 7.24 -0.66
C VAL A 105 6.01 6.77 -2.07
N ILE A 106 5.26 5.84 -2.65
CA ILE A 106 5.52 5.33 -4.00
C ILE A 106 5.30 6.41 -5.06
N GLY A 107 4.25 7.22 -4.91
CA GLY A 107 4.01 8.36 -5.79
C GLY A 107 5.15 9.40 -5.71
N LEU A 108 5.61 9.70 -4.50
CA LEU A 108 6.74 10.62 -4.28
C LEU A 108 8.04 10.08 -4.91
N ILE A 109 8.33 8.80 -4.79
CA ILE A 109 9.46 8.17 -5.48
C ILE A 109 9.37 8.44 -6.99
N GLY A 110 8.21 8.26 -7.60
CA GLY A 110 8.01 8.54 -9.04
C GLY A 110 8.28 10.00 -9.41
N VAL A 111 7.80 10.95 -8.59
CA VAL A 111 8.07 12.39 -8.78
C VAL A 111 9.56 12.71 -8.69
N LEU A 112 10.27 12.11 -7.73
CA LEU A 112 11.71 12.38 -7.52
C LEU A 112 12.61 11.68 -8.54
N LEU A 113 12.19 10.52 -9.07
CA LEU A 113 12.91 9.82 -10.13
C LEU A 113 12.84 10.52 -11.48
N ALA A 114 11.73 11.18 -11.79
CA ALA A 114 11.53 11.82 -13.09
C ALA A 114 12.59 12.90 -13.42
N PRO A 115 12.95 13.81 -12.52
CA PRO A 115 14.06 14.77 -12.74
C PRO A 115 15.45 14.20 -12.41
N GLY A 116 15.54 12.93 -11.94
CA GLY A 116 16.80 12.32 -11.54
C GLY A 116 17.34 12.80 -10.18
N TRP A 117 16.47 13.29 -9.29
CA TRP A 117 16.88 13.74 -7.96
C TRP A 117 17.25 12.59 -7.01
N ILE A 118 16.72 11.40 -7.29
CA ILE A 118 17.09 10.17 -6.57
C ILE A 118 17.45 9.08 -7.57
N ASP A 119 18.23 8.12 -7.10
CA ASP A 119 18.65 6.92 -7.84
C ASP A 119 18.04 5.63 -7.25
N GLY A 120 18.37 4.49 -7.86
CA GLY A 120 17.87 3.19 -7.40
C GLY A 120 18.38 2.80 -6.00
N ALA A 121 19.54 3.28 -5.57
CA ALA A 121 20.05 3.01 -4.23
C ALA A 121 19.17 3.70 -3.17
N ILE A 122 18.82 4.98 -3.42
CA ILE A 122 17.92 5.73 -2.53
C ILE A 122 16.54 5.10 -2.52
N VAL A 123 16.01 4.66 -3.66
CA VAL A 123 14.74 3.88 -3.74
C VAL A 123 14.81 2.64 -2.86
N GLY A 124 15.93 1.92 -2.87
CA GLY A 124 16.15 0.75 -2.01
C GLY A 124 16.10 1.10 -0.51
N TRP A 125 16.73 2.19 -0.09
CA TRP A 125 16.67 2.64 1.31
C TRP A 125 15.27 3.07 1.74
N ILE A 126 14.54 3.79 0.88
CA ILE A 126 13.14 4.16 1.14
C ILE A 126 12.29 2.90 1.27
N ALA A 127 12.49 1.90 0.40
CA ALA A 127 11.76 0.64 0.45
C ALA A 127 12.02 -0.14 1.76
N TRP A 128 13.27 -0.20 2.25
CA TRP A 128 13.59 -0.80 3.55
C TRP A 128 12.92 -0.05 4.71
N ALA A 129 12.98 1.29 4.71
CA ALA A 129 12.32 2.09 5.74
C ALA A 129 10.79 1.88 5.74
N ALA A 130 10.17 1.87 4.56
CA ALA A 130 8.74 1.61 4.42
C ALA A 130 8.36 0.18 4.85
N ALA A 131 9.18 -0.83 4.54
CA ALA A 131 8.97 -2.19 5.00
C ALA A 131 9.01 -2.29 6.54
N ALA A 132 10.00 -1.64 7.18
CA ALA A 132 10.09 -1.59 8.64
C ALA A 132 8.87 -0.90 9.28
N LEU A 133 8.37 0.18 8.68
CA LEU A 133 7.15 0.85 9.13
C LEU A 133 5.90 -0.01 8.91
N CYS A 134 5.84 -0.85 7.87
CA CYS A 134 4.78 -1.84 7.69
C CYS A 134 4.78 -2.90 8.82
N VAL A 135 5.96 -3.35 9.28
CA VAL A 135 6.06 -4.24 10.44
C VAL A 135 5.46 -3.58 11.69
N LEU A 136 5.85 -2.32 11.96
CA LEU A 136 5.30 -1.56 13.08
C LEU A 136 3.78 -1.36 12.95
N THR A 137 3.29 -1.11 11.74
CA THR A 137 1.86 -0.97 11.44
C THR A 137 1.12 -2.26 11.71
N SER A 138 1.64 -3.41 11.25
CA SER A 138 1.06 -4.73 11.49
C SER A 138 0.98 -5.02 12.99
N TRP A 139 2.06 -4.75 13.72
CA TRP A 139 2.09 -4.89 15.18
C TRP A 139 1.02 -4.03 15.87
N ARG A 140 0.89 -2.76 15.48
CA ARG A 140 -0.13 -1.86 16.05
C ARG A 140 -1.54 -2.35 15.74
N ARG A 141 -1.82 -2.82 14.51
CA ARG A 141 -3.12 -3.38 14.13
C ARG A 141 -3.50 -4.57 15.00
N VAL A 142 -2.58 -5.52 15.20
CA VAL A 142 -2.82 -6.67 16.07
C VAL A 142 -3.08 -6.23 17.51
N ARG A 143 -2.22 -5.37 18.05
CA ARG A 143 -2.35 -4.89 19.42
C ARG A 143 -3.66 -4.15 19.66
N GLN A 144 -4.05 -3.26 18.75
CA GLN A 144 -5.29 -2.48 18.88
C GLN A 144 -6.52 -3.35 18.65
N GLY A 145 -6.46 -4.33 17.73
CA GLY A 145 -7.54 -5.30 17.56
C GLY A 145 -7.78 -6.14 18.81
N LEU A 146 -6.72 -6.63 19.46
CA LEU A 146 -6.84 -7.36 20.72
C LEU A 146 -7.35 -6.48 21.87
N ALA A 147 -6.92 -5.23 21.93
CA ALA A 147 -7.36 -4.29 22.96
C ALA A 147 -8.84 -3.86 22.81
N GLU A 148 -9.43 -4.03 21.61
CA GLU A 148 -10.85 -3.73 21.38
C GLU A 148 -11.78 -4.81 21.95
N ILE A 149 -11.30 -6.06 22.07
CA ILE A 149 -12.12 -7.22 22.45
C ILE A 149 -11.78 -7.78 23.84
N GLY A 150 -10.71 -7.30 24.48
CA GLY A 150 -10.27 -7.70 25.83
C GLY A 150 -10.52 -6.65 26.85
#